data_86f2d5b35d206cbbd0d0b75b548705c7
#
_entry.id   86f2d5b35d206cbbd0d0b75b548705c7
#
_cell.length_a   1.000
_cell.length_b   1.000
_cell.length_c   1.000
_cell.angle_alpha   90.00
_cell.angle_beta   90.00
_cell.angle_gamma   90.00
#
_symmetry.space_group_name_H-M   'P 1'
#
loop_
_entity.id
_entity.type
_entity.pdbx_description
1 polymer ?
#
loop_
_entity_poly.entity_id
_entity_poly.type
_entity_poly.pdbx_seq_one_letter_code
_entity_poly.pdbx_strand_id
1 'polypeptide(L)'
;MQKHIVIIGSGVGGLASAVRLAAAGFKVTVVEANDYVGGKLTTKQIGRYRFDMGPSVFTLPNLIDDLTSVAKSNKAFKYLTLDTIVHYFYEDGTAITAYTDKEKFASEVSEKLGETKESVLEQLKFSAFCFETTSELFMEQSLHKLSNFLNLKTLKGISRVPKLKLGKTMNEVNSERFKNPKTVQLFNRFATYNGSDPFQAPALINIIAHLEHNIGAFVPATGMHDITEHLYNLSLSLGVEYKFNSRVTKIKIENDTAVGVITENGEIAADYVVSNSDIKHVYTKLLDKKYYRSKLLDQEKSLSALIFYWGIKKEFKELCLHNILFSKDSEAEFKCMFIDKKPYHDPSTYINIGSKHSKNDVPEGCENWFVMVNVPSNTSGNPIEYVKKMRKNIIAKINRILKTDIESYIEVEDVLDPYIIEQRTSSAGGSLYGNASNNKYAAFLRHANNSSQIKNMYFTGGSVHPGGGIPLCLLSAKIVTEMIQEKNK
;
A
#
# COMPACT_ATOMS: atom_id res chain seq x y z
N MET A 1 11.75 23.65 27.69
CA MET A 1 10.54 22.79 27.76
C MET A 1 10.57 21.78 26.61
N GLN A 2 10.16 20.56 26.87
CA GLN A 2 10.04 19.52 25.82
C GLN A 2 8.93 19.92 24.84
N LYS A 3 9.21 19.95 23.54
CA LYS A 3 8.22 20.32 22.52
C LYS A 3 7.20 19.20 22.34
N HIS A 4 5.94 19.59 22.18
CA HIS A 4 4.80 18.70 22.03
C HIS A 4 4.39 18.58 20.57
N ILE A 5 4.26 17.34 20.09
CA ILE A 5 3.80 16.99 18.74
C ILE A 5 2.48 16.26 18.85
N VAL A 6 1.48 16.73 18.09
CA VAL A 6 0.23 15.99 17.89
C VAL A 6 0.26 15.32 16.53
N ILE A 7 -0.01 14.01 16.52
CA ILE A 7 -0.14 13.21 15.28
C ILE A 7 -1.62 12.88 15.06
N ILE A 8 -2.14 13.21 13.88
CA ILE A 8 -3.52 12.91 13.48
C ILE A 8 -3.55 11.57 12.75
N GLY A 9 -4.15 10.56 13.36
CA GLY A 9 -4.34 9.21 12.82
C GLY A 9 -3.21 8.25 13.13
N SER A 10 -3.57 7.06 13.59
CA SER A 10 -2.69 5.96 13.99
C SER A 10 -2.49 4.89 12.91
N GLY A 11 -2.61 5.23 11.62
CA GLY A 11 -2.18 4.34 10.54
C GLY A 11 -0.65 4.13 10.57
N VAL A 12 -0.13 3.21 9.75
CA VAL A 12 1.30 2.82 9.74
C VAL A 12 2.26 4.01 9.72
N GLY A 13 2.00 5.03 8.88
CA GLY A 13 2.83 6.25 8.84
C GLY A 13 2.76 7.08 10.13
N GLY A 14 1.57 7.14 10.76
CA GLY A 14 1.39 7.84 12.05
C GLY A 14 2.11 7.12 13.18
N LEU A 15 1.98 5.79 13.28
CA LEU A 15 2.68 4.96 14.26
C LEU A 15 4.20 5.06 14.11
N ALA A 16 4.71 4.95 12.88
CA ALA A 16 6.15 5.09 12.61
C ALA A 16 6.67 6.49 12.96
N SER A 17 5.88 7.55 12.69
CA SER A 17 6.21 8.91 13.10
C SER A 17 6.23 9.06 14.63
N ALA A 18 5.28 8.44 15.31
CA ALA A 18 5.20 8.45 16.77
C ALA A 18 6.44 7.81 17.40
N VAL A 19 6.85 6.62 16.92
CA VAL A 19 8.07 5.95 17.37
C VAL A 19 9.30 6.84 17.18
N ARG A 20 9.51 7.37 15.97
CA ARG A 20 10.69 8.16 15.63
C ARG A 20 10.76 9.49 16.39
N LEU A 21 9.64 10.19 16.49
CA LEU A 21 9.58 11.49 17.18
C LEU A 21 9.73 11.35 18.69
N ALA A 22 9.10 10.34 19.30
CA ALA A 22 9.27 10.06 20.72
C ALA A 22 10.71 9.63 21.05
N ALA A 23 11.33 8.77 20.23
CA ALA A 23 12.73 8.40 20.35
C ALA A 23 13.69 9.60 20.19
N ALA A 24 13.28 10.61 19.40
CA ALA A 24 14.01 11.87 19.27
C ALA A 24 13.83 12.85 20.46
N GLY A 25 13.06 12.48 21.47
CA GLY A 25 12.88 13.25 22.71
C GLY A 25 11.72 14.24 22.69
N PHE A 26 10.81 14.19 21.71
CA PHE A 26 9.59 14.99 21.72
C PHE A 26 8.50 14.34 22.59
N LYS A 27 7.65 15.16 23.22
CA LYS A 27 6.38 14.69 23.75
C LYS A 27 5.44 14.42 22.57
N VAL A 28 4.83 13.22 22.49
CA VAL A 28 3.97 12.84 21.37
C VAL A 28 2.61 12.39 21.86
N THR A 29 1.56 12.96 21.26
CA THR A 29 0.17 12.51 21.45
C THR A 29 -0.40 12.14 20.09
N VAL A 30 -0.87 10.90 19.93
CA VAL A 30 -1.57 10.42 18.74
C VAL A 30 -3.08 10.52 18.97
N VAL A 31 -3.79 11.14 18.02
CA VAL A 31 -5.25 11.31 18.07
C VAL A 31 -5.86 10.46 16.97
N GLU A 32 -6.66 9.45 17.34
CA GLU A 32 -7.28 8.47 16.46
C GLU A 32 -8.81 8.56 16.52
N ALA A 33 -9.45 8.56 15.36
CA ALA A 33 -10.90 8.64 15.24
C ALA A 33 -11.61 7.32 15.63
N ASN A 34 -10.94 6.19 15.43
CA ASN A 34 -11.45 4.85 15.75
C ASN A 34 -11.02 4.44 17.17
N ASP A 35 -11.51 3.29 17.63
CA ASP A 35 -11.13 2.65 18.89
C ASP A 35 -9.91 1.71 18.76
N TYR A 36 -9.30 1.63 17.57
CA TYR A 36 -8.15 0.76 17.24
C TYR A 36 -7.06 1.51 16.48
N VAL A 37 -5.86 0.95 16.45
CA VAL A 37 -4.70 1.43 15.69
C VAL A 37 -4.57 0.72 14.35
N GLY A 38 -3.80 1.30 13.41
CA GLY A 38 -3.41 0.67 12.14
C GLY A 38 -4.14 1.22 10.91
N GLY A 39 -5.27 1.88 11.08
CA GLY A 39 -6.04 2.43 9.98
C GLY A 39 -6.51 1.35 8.99
N LYS A 40 -5.87 1.27 7.81
CA LYS A 40 -6.16 0.21 6.81
C LYS A 40 -5.62 -1.16 7.22
N LEU A 41 -4.58 -1.22 8.03
CA LEU A 41 -3.92 -2.44 8.47
C LEU A 41 -4.40 -2.82 9.87
N THR A 42 -5.49 -3.55 9.93
CA THR A 42 -6.15 -4.02 11.16
C THR A 42 -6.67 -5.43 10.98
N THR A 43 -7.43 -5.95 11.94
CA THR A 43 -8.04 -7.27 11.89
C THR A 43 -9.56 -7.21 12.06
N LYS A 44 -10.23 -8.28 11.66
CA LYS A 44 -11.64 -8.48 11.89
C LYS A 44 -11.94 -9.94 12.24
N GLN A 45 -12.76 -10.14 13.27
CA GLN A 45 -13.33 -11.44 13.60
C GLN A 45 -14.73 -11.56 12.98
N ILE A 46 -14.98 -12.63 12.22
CA ILE A 46 -16.28 -12.94 11.62
C ILE A 46 -16.62 -14.39 12.00
N GLY A 47 -17.51 -14.55 12.94
CA GLY A 47 -17.77 -15.87 13.52
C GLY A 47 -16.50 -16.49 14.10
N ARG A 48 -16.10 -17.65 13.58
CA ARG A 48 -14.90 -18.38 14.02
C ARG A 48 -13.63 -18.08 13.21
N TYR A 49 -13.70 -17.12 12.27
CA TYR A 49 -12.63 -16.78 11.34
C TYR A 49 -12.04 -15.42 11.67
N ARG A 50 -10.72 -15.35 11.81
CA ARG A 50 -9.98 -14.09 11.91
C ARG A 50 -9.42 -13.72 10.53
N PHE A 51 -9.53 -12.45 10.18
CA PHE A 51 -9.00 -11.91 8.94
C PHE A 51 -8.07 -10.73 9.23
N ASP A 52 -6.91 -10.71 8.58
CA ASP A 52 -6.17 -9.46 8.41
C ASP A 52 -6.89 -8.59 7.37
N MET A 53 -7.04 -7.31 7.67
CA MET A 53 -7.66 -6.35 6.78
C MET A 53 -6.61 -5.45 6.12
N GLY A 54 -6.82 -5.10 4.85
CA GLY A 54 -5.97 -4.16 4.12
C GLY A 54 -4.78 -4.82 3.41
N PRO A 55 -3.56 -4.24 3.47
CA PRO A 55 -2.41 -4.78 2.74
C PRO A 55 -2.04 -6.18 3.23
N SER A 56 -1.80 -7.08 2.28
CA SER A 56 -1.51 -8.50 2.54
C SER A 56 -0.11 -8.92 2.08
N VAL A 57 0.64 -8.03 1.43
CA VAL A 57 2.02 -8.29 0.97
C VAL A 57 3.00 -7.50 1.84
N PHE A 58 3.99 -8.19 2.38
CA PHE A 58 5.05 -7.60 3.20
C PHE A 58 6.39 -7.66 2.47
N THR A 59 6.99 -6.49 2.25
CA THR A 59 8.31 -6.31 1.65
C THR A 59 9.12 -5.33 2.48
N LEU A 60 10.45 -5.34 2.32
CA LEU A 60 11.38 -4.46 3.04
C LEU A 60 11.23 -4.52 4.57
N PRO A 61 11.32 -5.71 5.19
CA PRO A 61 11.18 -5.87 6.65
C PRO A 61 12.22 -5.07 7.44
N ASN A 62 13.38 -4.79 6.85
CA ASN A 62 14.43 -3.97 7.43
C ASN A 62 13.96 -2.58 7.87
N LEU A 63 12.88 -2.05 7.29
CA LEU A 63 12.30 -0.77 7.71
C LEU A 63 11.59 -0.87 9.08
N ILE A 64 11.08 -2.05 9.43
CA ILE A 64 10.52 -2.31 10.78
C ILE A 64 11.67 -2.55 11.77
N ASP A 65 12.72 -3.28 11.35
CA ASP A 65 13.91 -3.52 12.16
C ASP A 65 14.61 -2.20 12.52
N ASP A 66 14.66 -1.24 11.57
CA ASP A 66 15.18 0.12 11.80
C ASP A 66 14.36 0.85 12.89
N LEU A 67 13.03 0.79 12.87
CA LEU A 67 12.18 1.39 13.90
C LEU A 67 12.37 0.73 15.26
N THR A 68 12.55 -0.60 15.30
CA THR A 68 12.87 -1.35 16.51
C THR A 68 14.20 -0.88 17.11
N SER A 69 15.20 -0.66 16.25
CA SER A 69 16.52 -0.14 16.64
C SER A 69 16.45 1.32 17.13
N VAL A 70 15.70 2.17 16.45
CA VAL A 70 15.45 3.57 16.84
C VAL A 70 14.80 3.65 18.22
N ALA A 71 13.85 2.77 18.51
CA ALA A 71 13.21 2.66 19.82
C ALA A 71 14.10 2.01 20.89
N LYS A 72 15.29 1.53 20.54
CA LYS A 72 16.21 0.76 21.42
C LYS A 72 15.52 -0.43 22.08
N SER A 73 14.59 -1.06 21.36
CA SER A 73 13.82 -2.21 21.87
C SER A 73 14.60 -3.51 21.72
N ASN A 74 14.53 -4.35 22.74
CA ASN A 74 15.07 -5.71 22.70
C ASN A 74 14.09 -6.73 22.06
N LYS A 75 12.88 -6.30 21.72
CA LYS A 75 11.86 -7.14 21.09
C LYS A 75 11.99 -7.02 19.58
N ALA A 76 12.70 -7.98 18.95
CA ALA A 76 12.79 -8.07 17.49
C ALA A 76 11.41 -8.31 16.86
N PHE A 77 11.16 -7.72 15.70
CA PHE A 77 10.01 -8.05 14.87
C PHE A 77 10.22 -9.41 14.20
N LYS A 78 9.24 -10.30 14.29
CA LYS A 78 9.37 -11.66 13.75
C LYS A 78 8.61 -11.79 12.43
N TYR A 79 9.30 -12.29 11.41
CA TYR A 79 8.75 -12.58 10.09
C TYR A 79 9.45 -13.77 9.45
N LEU A 80 8.83 -14.36 8.45
CA LEU A 80 9.34 -15.47 7.67
C LEU A 80 9.46 -15.07 6.21
N THR A 81 10.44 -15.63 5.51
CA THR A 81 10.57 -15.52 4.06
C THR A 81 9.70 -16.57 3.39
N LEU A 82 8.98 -16.20 2.36
CA LEU A 82 8.15 -17.11 1.57
C LEU A 82 9.00 -17.76 0.47
N ASP A 83 8.96 -19.08 0.34
CA ASP A 83 9.58 -19.81 -0.77
C ASP A 83 8.74 -19.67 -2.05
N THR A 84 7.41 -19.71 -1.90
CA THR A 84 6.42 -19.44 -2.95
C THR A 84 5.77 -18.09 -2.68
N ILE A 85 5.94 -17.17 -3.63
CA ILE A 85 5.40 -15.81 -3.52
C ILE A 85 3.92 -15.81 -3.87
N VAL A 86 3.58 -16.27 -5.10
CA VAL A 86 2.22 -16.20 -5.66
C VAL A 86 1.97 -17.40 -6.59
N HIS A 87 0.76 -17.95 -6.56
CA HIS A 87 0.23 -18.77 -7.65
C HIS A 87 -0.60 -17.92 -8.61
N TYR A 88 -0.31 -18.01 -9.90
CA TYR A 88 -1.02 -17.33 -10.98
C TYR A 88 -1.83 -18.33 -11.79
N PHE A 89 -3.07 -18.00 -12.05
CA PHE A 89 -4.00 -18.83 -12.84
C PHE A 89 -4.56 -18.02 -14.00
N TYR A 90 -4.53 -18.63 -15.18
CA TYR A 90 -5.12 -18.08 -16.40
C TYR A 90 -6.36 -18.88 -16.82
N GLU A 91 -7.24 -18.26 -17.63
CA GLU A 91 -8.50 -18.84 -18.06
C GLU A 91 -8.37 -20.16 -18.85
N ASP A 92 -7.28 -20.36 -19.56
CA ASP A 92 -7.02 -21.56 -20.35
C ASP A 92 -6.44 -22.74 -19.54
N GLY A 93 -6.38 -22.59 -18.22
CA GLY A 93 -5.83 -23.61 -17.30
C GLY A 93 -4.32 -23.52 -17.10
N THR A 94 -3.61 -22.56 -17.73
CA THR A 94 -2.20 -22.32 -17.44
C THR A 94 -2.06 -21.84 -16.00
N ALA A 95 -1.15 -22.45 -15.24
CA ALA A 95 -0.80 -22.04 -13.89
C ALA A 95 0.70 -21.83 -13.76
N ILE A 96 1.10 -20.75 -13.08
CA ILE A 96 2.49 -20.36 -12.85
C ILE A 96 2.72 -20.19 -11.36
N THR A 97 3.82 -20.75 -10.85
CA THR A 97 4.27 -20.51 -9.49
C THR A 97 5.41 -19.50 -9.50
N ALA A 98 5.21 -18.36 -8.84
CA ALA A 98 6.28 -17.41 -8.58
C ALA A 98 7.05 -17.86 -7.34
N TYR A 99 8.32 -18.19 -7.53
CA TYR A 99 9.24 -18.54 -6.46
C TYR A 99 10.11 -17.34 -6.07
N THR A 100 10.55 -17.32 -4.83
CA THR A 100 11.58 -16.36 -4.36
C THR A 100 12.93 -16.62 -5.02
N ASP A 101 13.25 -17.90 -5.30
CA ASP A 101 14.41 -18.27 -6.13
C ASP A 101 14.17 -17.84 -7.59
N LYS A 102 14.99 -16.89 -8.06
CA LYS A 102 14.88 -16.27 -9.39
C LYS A 102 15.10 -17.25 -10.53
N GLU A 103 16.04 -18.20 -10.36
CA GLU A 103 16.36 -19.20 -11.39
C GLU A 103 15.22 -20.21 -11.51
N LYS A 104 14.64 -20.61 -10.39
CA LYS A 104 13.47 -21.47 -10.36
C LYS A 104 12.24 -20.76 -10.98
N PHE A 105 12.02 -19.48 -10.66
CA PHE A 105 10.95 -18.69 -11.27
C PHE A 105 11.16 -18.51 -12.78
N ALA A 106 12.38 -18.18 -13.22
CA ALA A 106 12.69 -18.07 -14.65
C ALA A 106 12.49 -19.41 -15.39
N SER A 107 12.81 -20.53 -14.74
CA SER A 107 12.56 -21.87 -15.28
C SER A 107 11.07 -22.17 -15.42
N GLU A 108 10.27 -21.85 -14.41
CA GLU A 108 8.80 -22.01 -14.42
C GLU A 108 8.15 -21.23 -15.55
N VAL A 109 8.51 -19.94 -15.70
CA VAL A 109 8.01 -19.09 -16.79
C VAL A 109 8.45 -19.62 -18.16
N SER A 110 9.68 -20.07 -18.28
CA SER A 110 10.21 -20.65 -19.53
C SER A 110 9.44 -21.91 -19.92
N GLU A 111 9.26 -22.84 -19.00
CA GLU A 111 8.57 -24.12 -19.24
C GLU A 111 7.09 -23.92 -19.58
N LYS A 112 6.39 -23.05 -18.82
CA LYS A 112 4.93 -22.89 -18.91
C LYS A 112 4.47 -21.89 -19.96
N LEU A 113 5.29 -20.87 -20.25
CA LEU A 113 4.92 -19.75 -21.14
C LEU A 113 5.83 -19.63 -22.37
N GLY A 114 6.87 -20.45 -22.49
CA GLY A 114 7.75 -20.48 -23.66
C GLY A 114 8.67 -19.27 -23.79
N GLU A 115 8.88 -18.51 -22.71
CA GLU A 115 9.90 -17.45 -22.66
C GLU A 115 11.29 -18.04 -22.47
N THR A 116 12.32 -17.26 -22.78
CA THR A 116 13.68 -17.66 -22.39
C THR A 116 13.92 -17.32 -20.93
N LYS A 117 14.72 -18.12 -20.21
CA LYS A 117 15.09 -17.81 -18.83
C LYS A 117 15.82 -16.48 -18.75
N GLU A 118 16.66 -16.20 -19.74
CA GLU A 118 17.43 -14.96 -19.87
C GLU A 118 16.50 -13.73 -19.90
N SER A 119 15.37 -13.78 -20.64
CA SER A 119 14.44 -12.66 -20.72
C SER A 119 13.81 -12.33 -19.36
N VAL A 120 13.48 -13.35 -18.57
CA VAL A 120 12.93 -13.18 -17.21
C VAL A 120 14.00 -12.60 -16.27
N LEU A 121 15.20 -13.19 -16.27
CA LEU A 121 16.32 -12.73 -15.43
C LEU A 121 16.75 -11.29 -15.77
N GLU A 122 16.76 -10.92 -17.06
CA GLU A 122 17.02 -9.55 -17.49
C GLU A 122 15.92 -8.57 -17.03
N GLN A 123 14.65 -8.98 -17.01
CA GLN A 123 13.59 -8.16 -16.46
C GLN A 123 13.81 -7.92 -14.96
N LEU A 124 14.20 -8.94 -14.21
CA LEU A 124 14.50 -8.79 -12.78
C LEU A 124 15.77 -7.93 -12.55
N LYS A 125 16.78 -8.04 -13.42
CA LYS A 125 17.96 -7.14 -13.41
C LYS A 125 17.57 -5.70 -13.71
N PHE A 126 16.69 -5.45 -14.69
CA PHE A 126 16.17 -4.12 -14.99
C PHE A 126 15.40 -3.54 -13.80
N SER A 127 14.57 -4.35 -13.13
CA SER A 127 13.84 -3.94 -11.93
C SER A 127 14.79 -3.56 -10.78
N ALA A 128 15.88 -4.34 -10.59
CA ALA A 128 16.93 -4.03 -9.61
C ALA A 128 17.64 -2.71 -9.96
N PHE A 129 18.00 -2.53 -11.22
CA PHE A 129 18.63 -1.30 -11.70
C PHE A 129 17.75 -0.06 -11.47
N CYS A 130 16.44 -0.18 -11.69
CA CYS A 130 15.49 0.89 -11.37
C CYS A 130 15.51 1.23 -9.88
N PHE A 131 15.48 0.23 -9.01
CA PHE A 131 15.52 0.41 -7.56
C PHE A 131 16.83 1.07 -7.11
N GLU A 132 17.96 0.52 -7.46
CA GLU A 132 19.28 1.03 -7.10
C GLU A 132 19.54 2.46 -7.58
N THR A 133 18.94 2.82 -8.73
CA THR A 133 19.12 4.16 -9.31
C THR A 133 18.23 5.20 -8.64
N THR A 134 17.06 4.80 -8.11
CA THR A 134 16.03 5.77 -7.73
C THR A 134 15.65 5.75 -6.26
N SER A 135 15.87 4.64 -5.51
CA SER A 135 15.37 4.48 -4.16
C SER A 135 15.89 5.55 -3.19
N GLU A 136 17.20 5.79 -3.16
CA GLU A 136 17.80 6.79 -2.25
C GLU A 136 17.24 8.20 -2.50
N LEU A 137 17.14 8.60 -3.78
CA LEU A 137 16.69 9.95 -4.13
C LEU A 137 15.16 10.11 -4.04
N PHE A 138 14.41 9.13 -4.55
CA PHE A 138 12.96 9.26 -4.73
C PHE A 138 12.13 8.65 -3.60
N MET A 139 12.73 7.82 -2.74
CA MET A 139 11.98 7.14 -1.67
C MET A 139 12.44 7.57 -0.28
N GLU A 140 13.75 7.81 -0.08
CA GLU A 140 14.33 8.03 1.25
C GLU A 140 14.51 9.51 1.60
N GLN A 141 14.44 10.41 0.62
CA GLN A 141 14.66 11.84 0.81
C GLN A 141 13.50 12.66 0.28
N SER A 142 13.31 13.87 0.82
CA SER A 142 12.31 14.79 0.28
C SER A 142 12.71 15.30 -1.10
N LEU A 143 11.88 15.07 -2.11
CA LEU A 143 12.05 15.64 -3.47
C LEU A 143 11.85 17.16 -3.54
N HIS A 144 11.31 17.75 -2.49
CA HIS A 144 10.97 19.18 -2.43
C HIS A 144 12.08 20.03 -1.79
N LYS A 145 13.23 19.41 -1.43
CA LYS A 145 14.40 20.09 -0.87
C LYS A 145 15.53 20.08 -1.90
N LEU A 146 15.81 21.25 -2.51
CA LEU A 146 16.80 21.39 -3.58
C LEU A 146 18.21 20.91 -3.18
N SER A 147 18.61 21.08 -1.92
CA SER A 147 19.92 20.63 -1.44
C SER A 147 20.15 19.12 -1.59
N ASN A 148 19.09 18.32 -1.63
CA ASN A 148 19.17 16.86 -1.81
C ASN A 148 19.66 16.48 -3.21
N PHE A 149 19.55 17.40 -4.20
CA PHE A 149 20.00 17.18 -5.57
C PHE A 149 21.46 17.57 -5.82
N LEU A 150 22.15 18.19 -4.85
CA LEU A 150 23.48 18.76 -5.01
C LEU A 150 24.59 17.86 -4.45
N ASN A 151 24.41 16.55 -4.38
CA ASN A 151 25.42 15.61 -3.91
C ASN A 151 25.98 14.71 -5.05
N LEU A 152 27.20 14.18 -4.84
CA LEU A 152 27.88 13.32 -5.83
C LEU A 152 27.12 12.02 -6.16
N LYS A 153 26.32 11.49 -5.22
CA LYS A 153 25.52 10.27 -5.43
C LYS A 153 24.36 10.57 -6.39
N THR A 154 23.71 11.73 -6.23
CA THR A 154 22.65 12.20 -7.14
C THR A 154 23.18 12.41 -8.54
N LEU A 155 24.38 12.98 -8.71
CA LEU A 155 25.03 13.13 -10.03
C LEU A 155 25.28 11.78 -10.72
N LYS A 156 25.72 10.74 -9.97
CA LYS A 156 25.82 9.38 -10.49
C LYS A 156 24.45 8.80 -10.86
N GLY A 157 23.40 9.07 -10.08
CA GLY A 157 22.02 8.69 -10.39
C GLY A 157 21.55 9.33 -11.71
N ILE A 158 21.80 10.61 -11.90
CA ILE A 158 21.41 11.36 -13.11
C ILE A 158 22.03 10.75 -14.39
N SER A 159 23.27 10.30 -14.36
CA SER A 159 23.92 9.64 -15.51
C SER A 159 23.25 8.32 -15.93
N ARG A 160 22.50 7.68 -15.01
CA ARG A 160 21.77 6.44 -15.25
C ARG A 160 20.33 6.64 -15.72
N VAL A 161 19.78 7.86 -15.59
CA VAL A 161 18.39 8.20 -15.94
C VAL A 161 17.98 7.78 -17.36
N PRO A 162 18.81 7.95 -18.43
CA PRO A 162 18.44 7.50 -19.78
C PRO A 162 18.11 5.99 -19.87
N LYS A 163 18.75 5.17 -19.03
CA LYS A 163 18.53 3.72 -18.98
C LYS A 163 17.24 3.32 -18.26
N LEU A 164 16.60 4.23 -17.53
CA LEU A 164 15.32 4.00 -16.83
C LEU A 164 14.10 3.94 -17.78
N LYS A 165 14.30 4.22 -19.07
CA LYS A 165 13.23 4.22 -20.10
C LYS A 165 12.01 5.09 -19.71
N LEU A 166 12.24 6.25 -19.09
CA LEU A 166 11.18 7.14 -18.56
C LEU A 166 10.18 7.64 -19.62
N GLY A 167 10.54 7.56 -20.90
CA GLY A 167 9.66 7.91 -22.03
C GLY A 167 8.66 6.81 -22.42
N LYS A 168 8.79 5.61 -21.84
CA LYS A 168 7.94 4.45 -22.12
C LYS A 168 7.06 4.10 -20.95
N THR A 169 5.91 3.47 -21.26
CA THR A 169 5.05 2.88 -20.25
C THR A 169 5.61 1.53 -19.77
N MET A 170 5.09 1.06 -18.65
CA MET A 170 5.42 -0.25 -18.13
C MET A 170 5.06 -1.36 -19.12
N ASN A 171 3.87 -1.29 -19.73
CA ASN A 171 3.43 -2.25 -20.74
C ASN A 171 4.34 -2.27 -21.98
N GLU A 172 4.73 -1.11 -22.49
CA GLU A 172 5.65 -1.04 -23.65
C GLU A 172 6.97 -1.74 -23.36
N VAL A 173 7.58 -1.50 -22.19
CA VAL A 173 8.85 -2.14 -21.82
C VAL A 173 8.70 -3.63 -21.62
N ASN A 174 7.60 -4.09 -20.99
CA ASN A 174 7.34 -5.51 -20.80
C ASN A 174 7.04 -6.21 -22.13
N SER A 175 6.29 -5.58 -23.05
CA SER A 175 6.00 -6.11 -24.39
C SER A 175 7.22 -6.15 -25.33
N GLU A 176 8.19 -5.28 -25.12
CA GLU A 176 9.47 -5.36 -25.84
C GLU A 176 10.33 -6.55 -25.38
N ARG A 177 10.21 -6.94 -24.13
CA ARG A 177 11.01 -7.99 -23.52
C ARG A 177 10.41 -9.37 -23.72
N PHE A 178 9.10 -9.51 -23.56
CA PHE A 178 8.39 -10.79 -23.56
C PHE A 178 7.57 -10.99 -24.81
N LYS A 179 7.57 -12.23 -25.34
CA LYS A 179 6.82 -12.62 -26.52
C LYS A 179 5.40 -13.11 -26.18
N ASN A 180 5.26 -13.76 -25.03
CA ASN A 180 3.98 -14.31 -24.58
C ASN A 180 3.17 -13.23 -23.83
N PRO A 181 1.95 -12.91 -24.28
CA PRO A 181 1.11 -11.89 -23.65
C PRO A 181 0.76 -12.22 -22.19
N LYS A 182 0.75 -13.48 -21.77
CA LYS A 182 0.57 -13.86 -20.38
C LYS A 182 1.75 -13.45 -19.51
N THR A 183 2.97 -13.53 -20.03
CA THR A 183 4.16 -13.02 -19.32
C THR A 183 4.12 -11.50 -19.18
N VAL A 184 3.68 -10.80 -20.23
CA VAL A 184 3.46 -9.35 -20.18
C VAL A 184 2.41 -9.01 -19.11
N GLN A 185 1.28 -9.70 -19.10
CA GLN A 185 0.22 -9.52 -18.09
C GLN A 185 0.74 -9.78 -16.67
N LEU A 186 1.53 -10.85 -16.48
CA LEU A 186 2.15 -11.18 -15.19
C LEU A 186 3.01 -10.02 -14.66
N PHE A 187 3.86 -9.44 -15.49
CA PHE A 187 4.71 -8.32 -15.06
C PHE A 187 3.92 -7.00 -14.98
N ASN A 188 2.94 -6.77 -15.84
CA ASN A 188 2.07 -5.59 -15.80
C ASN A 188 1.25 -5.50 -14.51
N ARG A 189 0.90 -6.64 -13.88
CA ARG A 189 0.15 -6.64 -12.63
C ARG A 189 0.82 -5.85 -11.51
N PHE A 190 2.15 -5.71 -11.52
CA PHE A 190 2.85 -4.94 -10.49
C PHE A 190 2.41 -3.46 -10.45
N ALA A 191 1.82 -2.91 -11.50
CA ALA A 191 1.23 -1.58 -11.46
C ALA A 191 0.09 -1.45 -10.44
N THR A 192 -0.64 -2.54 -10.16
CA THR A 192 -1.73 -2.55 -9.16
C THR A 192 -1.26 -2.33 -7.74
N TYR A 193 0.02 -2.64 -7.41
CA TYR A 193 0.63 -2.36 -6.11
C TYR A 193 0.76 -0.86 -5.80
N ASN A 194 0.65 -0.03 -6.83
CA ASN A 194 0.59 1.42 -6.71
C ASN A 194 -0.79 1.96 -7.18
N GLY A 195 -1.74 1.07 -7.44
CA GLY A 195 -3.08 1.41 -7.92
C GLY A 195 -3.07 2.16 -9.24
N SER A 196 -2.15 1.82 -10.15
CA SER A 196 -1.91 2.50 -11.43
C SER A 196 -2.19 1.57 -12.62
N ASP A 197 -2.31 2.17 -13.80
CA ASP A 197 -2.54 1.51 -15.07
C ASP A 197 -1.20 1.22 -15.77
N PRO A 198 -0.79 -0.03 -16.03
CA PRO A 198 0.48 -0.34 -16.69
C PRO A 198 0.59 0.20 -18.12
N PHE A 199 -0.55 0.48 -18.77
CA PHE A 199 -0.61 1.07 -20.12
C PHE A 199 -0.36 2.58 -20.12
N GLN A 200 -0.40 3.24 -18.95
CA GLN A 200 -0.13 4.67 -18.77
C GLN A 200 1.05 4.94 -17.83
N ALA A 201 1.22 4.11 -16.81
CA ALA A 201 2.27 4.27 -15.79
C ALA A 201 3.67 4.13 -16.41
N PRO A 202 4.65 4.94 -15.98
CA PRO A 202 6.00 4.88 -16.51
C PRO A 202 6.69 3.55 -16.23
N ALA A 203 7.61 3.15 -17.10
CA ALA A 203 8.39 1.91 -16.98
C ALA A 203 9.08 1.74 -15.63
N LEU A 204 9.35 2.84 -14.92
CA LEU A 204 9.92 2.83 -13.58
C LEU A 204 9.11 2.02 -12.57
N ILE A 205 7.80 1.84 -12.76
CA ILE A 205 6.95 1.03 -11.87
C ILE A 205 7.38 -0.45 -11.87
N ASN A 206 8.16 -0.92 -12.84
CA ASN A 206 8.81 -2.24 -12.80
C ASN A 206 9.72 -2.43 -11.56
N ILE A 207 10.10 -1.36 -10.86
CA ILE A 207 10.80 -1.41 -9.57
C ILE A 207 10.13 -2.36 -8.56
N ILE A 208 8.81 -2.52 -8.62
CA ILE A 208 8.04 -3.33 -7.67
C ILE A 208 8.39 -4.82 -7.80
N ALA A 209 8.65 -5.31 -9.02
CA ALA A 209 9.10 -6.68 -9.23
C ALA A 209 10.44 -6.98 -8.52
N HIS A 210 11.31 -5.96 -8.33
CA HIS A 210 12.54 -6.11 -7.55
C HIS A 210 12.28 -6.43 -6.08
N LEU A 211 11.26 -5.78 -5.50
CA LEU A 211 10.92 -5.97 -4.09
C LEU A 211 10.52 -7.41 -3.79
N GLU A 212 9.72 -8.04 -4.67
CA GLU A 212 9.29 -9.42 -4.49
C GLU A 212 10.35 -10.47 -4.88
N HIS A 213 10.96 -10.33 -6.04
CA HIS A 213 11.79 -11.38 -6.63
C HIS A 213 13.28 -11.24 -6.33
N ASN A 214 13.79 -10.06 -6.06
CA ASN A 214 15.20 -9.85 -5.76
C ASN A 214 15.49 -9.67 -4.27
N ILE A 215 14.60 -8.98 -3.54
CA ILE A 215 14.72 -8.81 -2.08
C ILE A 215 14.00 -9.94 -1.36
N GLY A 216 12.79 -10.29 -1.81
CA GLY A 216 11.97 -11.37 -1.29
C GLY A 216 10.59 -10.91 -0.83
N ALA A 217 9.68 -11.87 -0.75
CA ALA A 217 8.38 -11.71 -0.14
C ALA A 217 8.40 -12.30 1.27
N PHE A 218 7.79 -11.61 2.21
CA PHE A 218 7.82 -11.95 3.63
C PHE A 218 6.40 -12.00 4.19
N VAL A 219 6.25 -12.64 5.33
CA VAL A 219 5.02 -12.66 6.11
C VAL A 219 5.36 -12.51 7.60
N PRO A 220 4.70 -11.59 8.34
CA PRO A 220 4.86 -11.51 9.79
C PRO A 220 4.39 -12.79 10.49
N ALA A 221 4.95 -13.11 11.65
CA ALA A 221 4.81 -14.42 12.29
C ALA A 221 3.37 -14.86 12.55
N THR A 222 2.46 -13.93 12.90
CA THR A 222 1.04 -14.25 13.17
C THR A 222 0.06 -13.48 12.27
N GLY A 223 0.57 -12.83 11.22
CA GLY A 223 -0.21 -12.11 10.23
C GLY A 223 0.19 -10.64 10.06
N MET A 224 -0.43 -9.98 9.10
CA MET A 224 -0.05 -8.61 8.71
C MET A 224 -0.29 -7.57 9.81
N HIS A 225 -1.25 -7.79 10.69
CA HIS A 225 -1.55 -6.90 11.82
C HIS A 225 -0.42 -6.81 12.84
N ASP A 226 0.47 -7.80 12.91
CA ASP A 226 1.66 -7.77 13.79
C ASP A 226 2.51 -6.51 13.57
N ILE A 227 2.56 -6.00 12.33
CA ILE A 227 3.27 -4.74 12.01
C ILE A 227 2.67 -3.59 12.83
N THR A 228 1.36 -3.47 12.83
CA THR A 228 0.64 -2.42 13.56
C THR A 228 0.84 -2.54 15.07
N GLU A 229 0.67 -3.75 15.60
CA GLU A 229 0.84 -4.02 17.04
C GLU A 229 2.28 -3.77 17.49
N HIS A 230 3.26 -4.19 16.70
CA HIS A 230 4.67 -3.97 17.02
C HIS A 230 4.99 -2.47 17.10
N LEU A 231 4.60 -1.68 16.08
CA LEU A 231 4.82 -0.23 16.07
C LEU A 231 4.07 0.49 17.20
N TYR A 232 2.86 0.07 17.51
CA TYR A 232 2.08 0.59 18.63
C TYR A 232 2.78 0.33 19.96
N ASN A 233 3.22 -0.91 20.21
CA ASN A 233 3.92 -1.28 21.43
C ASN A 233 5.28 -0.57 21.57
N LEU A 234 6.04 -0.39 20.47
CA LEU A 234 7.26 0.42 20.47
C LEU A 234 6.95 1.86 20.90
N SER A 235 5.90 2.47 20.34
CA SER A 235 5.54 3.85 20.66
C SER A 235 5.11 4.01 22.12
N LEU A 236 4.35 3.06 22.66
CA LEU A 236 3.97 3.05 24.09
C LEU A 236 5.19 2.94 24.99
N SER A 237 6.18 2.11 24.66
CA SER A 237 7.41 1.99 25.44
C SER A 237 8.25 3.27 25.49
N LEU A 238 8.03 4.18 24.52
CA LEU A 238 8.65 5.51 24.44
C LEU A 238 7.79 6.62 25.09
N GLY A 239 6.67 6.27 25.73
CA GLY A 239 5.79 7.22 26.41
C GLY A 239 4.84 7.99 25.50
N VAL A 240 4.53 7.47 24.30
CA VAL A 240 3.52 8.09 23.42
C VAL A 240 2.13 7.94 24.03
N GLU A 241 1.39 9.04 24.09
CA GLU A 241 -0.01 9.08 24.54
C GLU A 241 -0.97 8.87 23.38
N TYR A 242 -2.04 8.07 23.57
CA TYR A 242 -3.09 7.85 22.57
C TYR A 242 -4.45 8.36 23.04
N LYS A 243 -5.15 9.05 22.14
CA LYS A 243 -6.55 9.47 22.32
C LYS A 243 -7.38 8.81 21.24
N PHE A 244 -8.00 7.69 21.57
CA PHE A 244 -8.95 6.97 20.72
C PHE A 244 -10.33 7.62 20.73
N ASN A 245 -11.21 7.24 19.78
CA ASN A 245 -12.56 7.80 19.64
C ASN A 245 -12.54 9.33 19.70
N SER A 246 -11.52 9.94 19.08
CA SER A 246 -11.24 11.37 19.15
C SER A 246 -11.00 11.92 17.75
N ARG A 247 -12.07 11.99 16.96
CA ARG A 247 -11.98 12.51 15.59
C ARG A 247 -11.57 13.98 15.59
N VAL A 248 -10.47 14.27 14.87
CA VAL A 248 -10.04 15.65 14.63
C VAL A 248 -11.02 16.27 13.63
N THR A 249 -11.59 17.39 14.01
CA THR A 249 -12.54 18.17 13.21
C THR A 249 -11.91 19.40 12.59
N LYS A 250 -10.83 19.94 13.18
CA LYS A 250 -10.10 21.10 12.66
C LYS A 250 -8.65 21.12 13.14
N ILE A 251 -7.74 21.56 12.29
CA ILE A 251 -6.37 21.95 12.68
C ILE A 251 -6.39 23.42 13.06
N LYS A 252 -5.96 23.74 14.27
CA LYS A 252 -5.92 25.13 14.78
C LYS A 252 -4.73 25.85 14.19
N ILE A 253 -4.99 26.96 13.51
CA ILE A 253 -3.98 27.79 12.85
C ILE A 253 -4.06 29.21 13.43
N GLU A 254 -2.92 29.71 13.89
CA GLU A 254 -2.75 31.09 14.35
C GLU A 254 -1.56 31.73 13.61
N ASN A 255 -1.76 32.86 12.96
CA ASN A 255 -0.73 33.56 12.18
C ASN A 255 0.04 32.61 11.22
N ASP A 256 -0.71 31.85 10.41
CA ASP A 256 -0.20 30.83 9.48
C ASP A 256 0.74 29.79 10.14
N THR A 257 0.53 29.51 11.42
CA THR A 257 1.25 28.48 12.18
C THR A 257 0.25 27.50 12.79
N ALA A 258 0.50 26.19 12.61
CA ALA A 258 -0.26 25.16 13.31
C ALA A 258 0.12 25.16 14.79
N VAL A 259 -0.88 25.31 15.66
CA VAL A 259 -0.72 25.42 17.12
C VAL A 259 -1.46 24.32 17.90
N GLY A 260 -2.10 23.38 17.20
CA GLY A 260 -2.83 22.28 17.79
C GLY A 260 -3.95 21.75 16.91
N VAL A 261 -4.80 20.93 17.50
CA VAL A 261 -5.97 20.34 16.85
C VAL A 261 -7.23 20.50 17.72
N ILE A 262 -8.39 20.57 17.07
CA ILE A 262 -9.70 20.51 17.69
C ILE A 262 -10.31 19.15 17.38
N THR A 263 -10.72 18.43 18.41
CA THR A 263 -11.39 17.14 18.33
C THR A 263 -12.84 17.27 18.80
N GLU A 264 -13.64 16.22 18.62
CA GLU A 264 -14.98 16.11 19.20
C GLU A 264 -14.94 16.16 20.74
N ASN A 265 -13.77 15.82 21.35
CA ASN A 265 -13.56 15.75 22.80
C ASN A 265 -12.82 16.95 23.39
N GLY A 266 -12.55 18.00 22.61
CA GLY A 266 -11.86 19.21 23.04
C GLY A 266 -10.62 19.56 22.25
N GLU A 267 -9.92 20.62 22.67
CA GLU A 267 -8.72 21.14 22.03
C GLU A 267 -7.45 20.52 22.61
N ILE A 268 -6.45 20.28 21.74
CA ILE A 268 -5.11 19.80 22.13
C ILE A 268 -4.09 20.76 21.51
N ALA A 269 -3.40 21.52 22.34
CA ALA A 269 -2.33 22.43 21.91
C ALA A 269 -1.06 21.63 21.57
N ALA A 270 -0.31 22.10 20.57
CA ALA A 270 0.94 21.47 20.13
C ALA A 270 1.90 22.47 19.50
N ASP A 271 3.20 22.23 19.61
CA ASP A 271 4.26 22.97 18.89
C ASP A 271 4.32 22.58 17.41
N TYR A 272 3.98 21.32 17.09
CA TYR A 272 3.95 20.78 15.74
C TYR A 272 2.73 19.87 15.55
N VAL A 273 2.16 19.90 14.35
CA VAL A 273 1.09 18.99 13.94
C VAL A 273 1.59 18.12 12.79
N VAL A 274 1.49 16.80 12.93
CA VAL A 274 1.80 15.82 11.90
C VAL A 274 0.50 15.11 11.51
N SER A 275 0.07 15.20 10.25
CA SER A 275 -1.13 14.50 9.81
C SER A 275 -0.78 13.24 9.02
N ASN A 276 -1.31 12.10 9.47
CA ASN A 276 -1.33 10.82 8.73
C ASN A 276 -2.68 10.54 8.07
N SER A 277 -3.57 11.51 8.04
CA SER A 277 -4.83 11.45 7.29
C SER A 277 -4.59 11.71 5.80
N ASP A 278 -5.50 11.27 4.93
CA ASP A 278 -5.42 11.55 3.49
C ASP A 278 -5.28 13.05 3.24
N ILE A 279 -4.33 13.43 2.39
CA ILE A 279 -3.98 14.83 2.15
C ILE A 279 -5.17 15.64 1.61
N LYS A 280 -6.02 15.05 0.76
CA LYS A 280 -7.24 15.73 0.26
C LYS A 280 -8.23 15.94 1.40
N HIS A 281 -8.40 14.96 2.28
CA HIS A 281 -9.25 15.09 3.48
C HIS A 281 -8.76 16.23 4.37
N VAL A 282 -7.44 16.31 4.62
CA VAL A 282 -6.87 17.42 5.44
C VAL A 282 -7.24 18.77 4.88
N TYR A 283 -7.01 19.00 3.59
CA TYR A 283 -7.27 20.31 2.96
C TYR A 283 -8.74 20.62 2.74
N THR A 284 -9.60 19.61 2.66
CA THR A 284 -11.05 19.83 2.41
C THR A 284 -11.88 19.86 3.69
N LYS A 285 -11.41 19.21 4.77
CA LYS A 285 -12.20 19.02 5.99
C LYS A 285 -11.57 19.61 7.24
N LEU A 286 -10.22 19.62 7.34
CA LEU A 286 -9.52 20.01 8.55
C LEU A 286 -8.90 21.42 8.48
N LEU A 287 -8.74 21.97 7.28
CA LEU A 287 -8.16 23.30 7.04
C LEU A 287 -9.19 24.24 6.40
N ASP A 288 -8.97 25.55 6.56
CA ASP A 288 -9.79 26.56 5.89
C ASP A 288 -9.55 26.54 4.36
N LYS A 289 -10.59 26.82 3.57
CA LYS A 289 -10.57 26.78 2.09
C LYS A 289 -9.45 27.60 1.44
N LYS A 290 -8.98 28.67 2.10
CA LYS A 290 -7.87 29.52 1.60
C LYS A 290 -6.57 28.74 1.35
N TYR A 291 -6.36 27.60 2.03
CA TYR A 291 -5.17 26.77 1.88
C TYR A 291 -5.29 25.72 0.76
N TYR A 292 -6.48 25.53 0.17
CA TYR A 292 -6.72 24.51 -0.85
C TYR A 292 -5.97 24.81 -2.16
N ARG A 293 -5.35 23.78 -2.76
CA ARG A 293 -4.58 23.85 -4.02
C ARG A 293 -5.08 22.79 -4.99
N SER A 294 -6.02 23.14 -5.87
CA SER A 294 -6.67 22.21 -6.80
C SER A 294 -5.68 21.44 -7.67
N LYS A 295 -4.71 22.11 -8.29
CA LYS A 295 -3.69 21.44 -9.13
C LYS A 295 -2.95 20.29 -8.45
N LEU A 296 -2.76 20.36 -7.13
CA LEU A 296 -2.04 19.36 -6.36
C LEU A 296 -2.98 18.29 -5.77
N LEU A 297 -4.21 18.68 -5.40
CA LEU A 297 -5.12 17.84 -4.64
C LEU A 297 -6.18 17.12 -5.51
N ASP A 298 -6.47 17.64 -6.72
CA ASP A 298 -7.47 17.09 -7.64
C ASP A 298 -6.89 16.20 -8.74
N GLN A 299 -5.69 15.67 -8.52
CA GLN A 299 -5.09 14.68 -9.41
C GLN A 299 -5.90 13.37 -9.38
N GLU A 300 -5.76 12.59 -10.46
CA GLU A 300 -6.35 11.25 -10.56
C GLU A 300 -5.98 10.39 -9.36
N LYS A 301 -7.00 9.79 -8.73
CA LYS A 301 -6.78 8.88 -7.60
C LYS A 301 -6.37 7.50 -8.08
N SER A 302 -5.60 6.81 -7.25
CA SER A 302 -5.29 5.40 -7.43
C SER A 302 -6.57 4.56 -7.38
N LEU A 303 -6.50 3.35 -7.88
CA LEU A 303 -7.59 2.38 -7.70
C LEU A 303 -7.93 2.22 -6.22
N SER A 304 -9.18 1.87 -6.00
CA SER A 304 -9.71 1.32 -4.77
C SER A 304 -9.81 -0.21 -4.88
N ALA A 305 -10.43 -0.84 -3.89
CA ALA A 305 -10.71 -2.27 -3.89
C ALA A 305 -12.15 -2.56 -3.47
N LEU A 306 -12.69 -3.66 -4.00
CA LEU A 306 -13.81 -4.38 -3.44
C LEU A 306 -13.26 -5.70 -2.91
N ILE A 307 -13.48 -5.94 -1.62
CA ILE A 307 -12.92 -7.07 -0.90
C ILE A 307 -14.05 -7.86 -0.25
N PHE A 308 -14.04 -9.16 -0.45
CA PHE A 308 -14.88 -10.11 0.28
C PHE A 308 -14.01 -10.88 1.28
N TYR A 309 -14.46 -10.98 2.49
CA TYR A 309 -13.89 -11.83 3.53
C TYR A 309 -14.76 -13.06 3.64
N TRP A 310 -14.26 -14.22 3.18
CA TRP A 310 -14.99 -15.49 3.19
C TRP A 310 -14.36 -16.49 4.14
N GLY A 311 -15.11 -16.97 5.10
CA GLY A 311 -14.76 -18.17 5.85
C GLY A 311 -15.18 -19.39 5.05
N ILE A 312 -14.24 -20.24 4.66
CA ILE A 312 -14.42 -21.36 3.74
C ILE A 312 -14.31 -22.68 4.50
N LYS A 313 -15.36 -23.52 4.47
CA LYS A 313 -15.42 -24.85 5.11
C LYS A 313 -14.67 -25.93 4.33
N LYS A 314 -13.52 -25.63 3.76
CA LYS A 314 -12.71 -26.56 2.97
C LYS A 314 -11.29 -26.02 2.85
N GLU A 315 -10.32 -26.92 2.82
CA GLU A 315 -8.95 -26.58 2.42
C GLU A 315 -8.74 -26.85 0.91
N PHE A 316 -8.13 -25.87 0.22
CA PHE A 316 -7.74 -25.97 -1.18
C PHE A 316 -6.22 -26.13 -1.26
N LYS A 317 -5.77 -27.38 -1.47
CA LYS A 317 -4.32 -27.72 -1.47
C LYS A 317 -3.56 -27.10 -2.66
N GLU A 318 -4.26 -26.82 -3.76
CA GLU A 318 -3.71 -26.18 -4.96
C GLU A 318 -3.45 -24.68 -4.80
N LEU A 319 -3.97 -24.06 -3.76
CA LEU A 319 -3.77 -22.66 -3.45
C LEU A 319 -2.68 -22.46 -2.40
N CYS A 320 -1.95 -21.35 -2.50
CA CYS A 320 -0.97 -20.92 -1.52
C CYS A 320 -1.46 -19.66 -0.77
N LEU A 321 -0.58 -19.03 0.00
CA LEU A 321 -0.90 -17.80 0.75
C LEU A 321 -1.41 -16.68 -0.18
N HIS A 322 -0.81 -16.51 -1.36
CA HIS A 322 -1.20 -15.50 -2.34
C HIS A 322 -1.53 -16.14 -3.68
N ASN A 323 -2.69 -15.86 -4.22
CA ASN A 323 -3.16 -16.40 -5.49
C ASN A 323 -3.75 -15.29 -6.35
N ILE A 324 -3.52 -15.33 -7.66
CA ILE A 324 -4.12 -14.40 -8.62
C ILE A 324 -4.76 -15.17 -9.77
N LEU A 325 -6.04 -14.94 -9.95
CA LEU A 325 -6.81 -15.43 -11.09
C LEU A 325 -6.91 -14.26 -12.07
N PHE A 326 -6.17 -14.29 -13.15
CA PHE A 326 -6.12 -13.20 -14.12
C PHE A 326 -7.43 -13.00 -14.87
N SER A 327 -7.70 -11.75 -15.26
CA SER A 327 -8.73 -11.45 -16.25
C SER A 327 -8.30 -12.01 -17.63
N LYS A 328 -9.28 -12.30 -18.47
CA LYS A 328 -9.02 -12.75 -19.83
C LYS A 328 -8.39 -11.63 -20.68
N ASP A 329 -8.76 -10.39 -20.42
CA ASP A 329 -8.31 -9.20 -21.14
C ASP A 329 -7.92 -8.10 -20.15
N SER A 330 -6.62 -7.99 -19.88
CA SER A 330 -6.11 -7.01 -18.92
C SER A 330 -6.17 -5.56 -19.44
N GLU A 331 -6.04 -5.35 -20.76
CA GLU A 331 -6.13 -4.02 -21.32
C GLU A 331 -7.55 -3.47 -21.20
N ALA A 332 -8.55 -4.28 -21.54
CA ALA A 332 -9.95 -3.93 -21.34
C ALA A 332 -10.29 -3.71 -19.86
N GLU A 333 -9.70 -4.49 -18.95
CA GLU A 333 -9.86 -4.32 -17.50
C GLU A 333 -9.35 -2.95 -17.04
N PHE A 334 -8.12 -2.57 -17.37
CA PHE A 334 -7.55 -1.29 -16.99
C PHE A 334 -8.26 -0.10 -17.65
N LYS A 335 -8.61 -0.22 -18.95
CA LYS A 335 -9.40 0.80 -19.65
C LYS A 335 -10.76 1.03 -18.96
N CYS A 336 -11.47 -0.05 -18.62
CA CYS A 336 -12.75 0.05 -17.92
C CYS A 336 -12.60 0.78 -16.57
N MET A 337 -11.55 0.49 -15.81
CA MET A 337 -11.33 1.11 -14.49
C MET A 337 -10.85 2.57 -14.58
N PHE A 338 -9.92 2.89 -15.49
CA PHE A 338 -9.28 4.21 -15.53
C PHE A 338 -9.93 5.18 -16.51
N ILE A 339 -10.54 4.71 -17.62
CA ILE A 339 -11.18 5.55 -18.62
C ILE A 339 -12.70 5.60 -18.39
N ASP A 340 -13.35 4.44 -18.36
CA ASP A 340 -14.80 4.36 -18.22
C ASP A 340 -15.26 4.57 -16.77
N LYS A 341 -14.32 4.53 -15.80
CA LYS A 341 -14.56 4.68 -14.35
C LYS A 341 -15.62 3.69 -13.83
N LYS A 342 -15.55 2.48 -14.32
CA LYS A 342 -16.47 1.38 -13.96
C LYS A 342 -15.69 0.14 -13.56
N PRO A 343 -16.25 -0.71 -12.69
CA PRO A 343 -15.69 -2.02 -12.41
C PRO A 343 -15.79 -2.93 -13.64
N TYR A 344 -14.73 -3.71 -13.85
CA TYR A 344 -14.69 -4.64 -14.96
C TYR A 344 -15.50 -5.90 -14.65
N HIS A 345 -16.17 -6.47 -15.66
CA HIS A 345 -17.06 -7.62 -15.45
C HIS A 345 -16.32 -8.94 -15.21
N ASP A 346 -15.08 -9.07 -15.68
CA ASP A 346 -14.20 -10.23 -15.51
C ASP A 346 -12.87 -9.82 -14.86
N PRO A 347 -12.87 -9.32 -13.57
CA PRO A 347 -11.70 -8.71 -12.97
C PRO A 347 -10.63 -9.73 -12.65
N SER A 348 -9.37 -9.31 -12.71
CA SER A 348 -8.27 -10.02 -12.06
C SER A 348 -8.57 -10.10 -10.55
N THR A 349 -8.64 -11.34 -10.05
CA THR A 349 -9.08 -11.63 -8.68
C THR A 349 -7.87 -12.08 -7.85
N TYR A 350 -7.54 -11.33 -6.82
CA TYR A 350 -6.52 -11.70 -5.85
C TYR A 350 -7.17 -12.41 -4.66
N ILE A 351 -6.60 -13.56 -4.26
CA ILE A 351 -7.05 -14.33 -3.10
C ILE A 351 -5.85 -14.49 -2.16
N ASN A 352 -5.95 -13.91 -0.97
CA ASN A 352 -5.03 -14.18 0.13
C ASN A 352 -5.70 -15.14 1.11
N ILE A 353 -4.97 -16.20 1.49
CA ILE A 353 -5.46 -17.22 2.41
C ILE A 353 -4.55 -17.22 3.64
N GLY A 354 -4.87 -16.38 4.63
CA GLY A 354 -4.06 -16.19 5.83
C GLY A 354 -3.79 -17.48 6.59
N SER A 355 -4.76 -18.39 6.63
CA SER A 355 -4.66 -19.69 7.30
C SER A 355 -3.64 -20.67 6.67
N LYS A 356 -3.13 -20.41 5.46
CA LYS A 356 -1.96 -21.15 4.90
C LYS A 356 -0.71 -20.89 5.72
N HIS A 357 -0.65 -19.77 6.42
CA HIS A 357 0.44 -19.39 7.32
C HIS A 357 0.03 -19.47 8.79
N SER A 358 -1.09 -18.84 9.18
CA SER A 358 -1.59 -18.77 10.55
C SER A 358 -2.80 -19.70 10.73
N LYS A 359 -2.53 -20.95 11.07
CA LYS A 359 -3.59 -21.98 11.21
C LYS A 359 -4.60 -21.69 12.33
N ASN A 360 -4.21 -20.90 13.34
CA ASN A 360 -5.08 -20.55 14.46
C ASN A 360 -6.17 -19.54 14.10
N ASP A 361 -6.14 -18.95 12.93
CA ASP A 361 -7.10 -17.94 12.48
C ASP A 361 -8.44 -18.56 12.02
N VAL A 362 -8.51 -19.89 11.92
CA VAL A 362 -9.66 -20.62 11.38
C VAL A 362 -9.88 -21.94 12.12
N PRO A 363 -11.09 -22.52 12.07
CA PRO A 363 -11.31 -23.89 12.50
C PRO A 363 -10.53 -24.90 11.67
N GLU A 364 -10.27 -26.08 12.23
CA GLU A 364 -9.61 -27.18 11.52
C GLU A 364 -10.35 -27.54 10.21
N GLY A 365 -9.59 -27.74 9.13
CA GLY A 365 -10.12 -28.05 7.79
C GLY A 365 -10.77 -26.87 7.06
N CYS A 366 -10.65 -25.64 7.61
CA CYS A 366 -11.20 -24.42 7.04
C CYS A 366 -10.13 -23.45 6.58
N GLU A 367 -10.52 -22.44 5.78
CA GLU A 367 -9.66 -21.36 5.32
C GLU A 367 -10.36 -19.99 5.45
N ASN A 368 -9.57 -18.93 5.65
CA ASN A 368 -10.02 -17.54 5.60
C ASN A 368 -9.54 -16.89 4.31
N TRP A 369 -10.46 -16.60 3.41
CA TRP A 369 -10.16 -16.01 2.11
C TRP A 369 -10.43 -14.50 2.12
N PHE A 370 -9.38 -13.72 1.89
CA PHE A 370 -9.44 -12.31 1.52
C PHE A 370 -9.47 -12.23 0.00
N VAL A 371 -10.65 -12.02 -0.57
CA VAL A 371 -10.87 -12.03 -2.03
C VAL A 371 -11.02 -10.59 -2.52
N MET A 372 -10.05 -10.10 -3.25
CA MET A 372 -9.97 -8.69 -3.66
C MET A 372 -10.00 -8.55 -5.19
N VAL A 373 -10.74 -7.57 -5.66
CA VAL A 373 -10.66 -7.05 -7.02
C VAL A 373 -10.41 -5.54 -6.99
N ASN A 374 -9.63 -5.05 -7.94
CA ASN A 374 -9.45 -3.61 -8.12
C ASN A 374 -10.72 -3.00 -8.71
N VAL A 375 -11.05 -1.81 -8.23
CA VAL A 375 -12.19 -1.03 -8.71
C VAL A 375 -11.80 0.46 -8.75
N PRO A 376 -12.49 1.30 -9.54
CA PRO A 376 -12.26 2.74 -9.49
C PRO A 376 -12.50 3.31 -8.09
N SER A 377 -11.73 4.33 -7.71
CA SER A 377 -12.09 5.20 -6.60
C SER A 377 -13.32 6.03 -7.00
N ASN A 378 -14.17 6.41 -6.03
CA ASN A 378 -15.42 7.18 -6.27
C ASN A 378 -16.38 6.50 -7.26
N THR A 379 -16.67 5.22 -7.09
CA THR A 379 -17.73 4.56 -7.86
C THR A 379 -19.08 5.24 -7.57
N SER A 380 -19.61 5.93 -8.58
CA SER A 380 -20.98 6.44 -8.56
C SER A 380 -21.97 5.31 -8.82
N GLY A 381 -23.05 5.24 -8.06
CA GLY A 381 -24.11 4.26 -8.25
C GLY A 381 -24.62 3.63 -6.94
N ASN A 382 -25.53 2.66 -7.06
CA ASN A 382 -26.03 1.92 -5.91
C ASN A 382 -24.97 0.91 -5.43
N PRO A 383 -24.31 1.10 -4.27
CA PRO A 383 -23.24 0.22 -3.80
C PRO A 383 -23.72 -1.23 -3.65
N ILE A 384 -24.95 -1.45 -3.24
CA ILE A 384 -25.50 -2.78 -2.96
C ILE A 384 -25.64 -3.60 -4.25
N GLU A 385 -26.20 -3.01 -5.32
CA GLU A 385 -26.38 -3.71 -6.59
C GLU A 385 -25.04 -4.03 -7.25
N TYR A 386 -24.12 -3.09 -7.21
CA TYR A 386 -22.79 -3.25 -7.73
C TYR A 386 -22.03 -4.38 -7.02
N VAL A 387 -22.03 -4.39 -5.68
CA VAL A 387 -21.37 -5.43 -4.87
C VAL A 387 -21.94 -6.81 -5.18
N LYS A 388 -23.28 -6.96 -5.25
CA LYS A 388 -23.94 -8.22 -5.61
C LYS A 388 -23.52 -8.72 -7.00
N LYS A 389 -23.46 -7.84 -7.99
CA LYS A 389 -23.04 -8.19 -9.36
C LYS A 389 -21.59 -8.66 -9.39
N MET A 390 -20.69 -7.94 -8.71
CA MET A 390 -19.27 -8.29 -8.65
C MET A 390 -19.05 -9.61 -7.90
N ARG A 391 -19.74 -9.84 -6.78
CA ARG A 391 -19.72 -11.11 -6.06
C ARG A 391 -20.05 -12.29 -6.98
N LYS A 392 -21.15 -12.19 -7.73
CA LYS A 392 -21.57 -13.23 -8.70
C LYS A 392 -20.48 -13.49 -9.73
N ASN A 393 -19.89 -12.46 -10.30
CA ASN A 393 -18.84 -12.58 -11.31
C ASN A 393 -17.58 -13.23 -10.75
N ILE A 394 -17.17 -12.85 -9.54
CA ILE A 394 -16.00 -13.42 -8.85
C ILE A 394 -16.22 -14.90 -8.55
N ILE A 395 -17.37 -15.28 -8.01
CA ILE A 395 -17.74 -16.67 -7.75
C ILE A 395 -17.70 -17.47 -9.06
N ALA A 396 -18.32 -16.97 -10.13
CA ALA A 396 -18.30 -17.62 -11.42
C ALA A 396 -16.89 -17.83 -11.98
N LYS A 397 -15.99 -16.84 -11.81
CA LYS A 397 -14.57 -16.94 -12.19
C LYS A 397 -13.86 -18.01 -11.36
N ILE A 398 -14.00 -17.97 -10.04
CA ILE A 398 -13.35 -18.94 -9.13
C ILE A 398 -13.82 -20.36 -9.47
N ASN A 399 -15.13 -20.56 -9.63
CA ASN A 399 -15.69 -21.87 -9.97
C ASN A 399 -15.16 -22.41 -11.30
N ARG A 400 -15.03 -21.54 -12.30
CA ARG A 400 -14.52 -21.91 -13.63
C ARG A 400 -13.03 -22.28 -13.58
N ILE A 401 -12.20 -21.48 -12.92
CA ILE A 401 -10.74 -21.67 -12.89
C ILE A 401 -10.37 -22.84 -11.97
N LEU A 402 -10.94 -22.89 -10.76
CA LEU A 402 -10.62 -23.92 -9.76
C LEU A 402 -11.50 -25.18 -9.91
N LYS A 403 -12.42 -25.22 -10.88
CA LYS A 403 -13.35 -26.36 -11.12
C LYS A 403 -14.07 -26.80 -9.84
N THR A 404 -14.63 -25.84 -9.12
CA THR A 404 -15.30 -26.04 -7.82
C THR A 404 -16.62 -25.28 -7.79
N ASP A 405 -17.44 -25.52 -6.78
CA ASP A 405 -18.56 -24.67 -6.38
C ASP A 405 -18.20 -23.98 -5.06
N ILE A 406 -17.45 -22.86 -5.17
CA ILE A 406 -16.94 -22.16 -3.98
C ILE A 406 -18.08 -21.65 -3.10
N GLU A 407 -19.22 -21.28 -3.68
CA GLU A 407 -20.34 -20.72 -2.92
C GLU A 407 -20.88 -21.69 -1.87
N SER A 408 -20.89 -23.00 -2.19
CA SER A 408 -21.33 -24.06 -1.25
C SER A 408 -20.41 -24.19 -0.01
N TYR A 409 -19.20 -23.67 -0.06
CA TYR A 409 -18.23 -23.72 1.04
C TYR A 409 -18.16 -22.43 1.87
N ILE A 410 -18.80 -21.32 1.44
CA ILE A 410 -18.81 -20.06 2.18
C ILE A 410 -19.69 -20.24 3.45
N GLU A 411 -19.08 -20.17 4.63
CA GLU A 411 -19.78 -20.25 5.93
C GLU A 411 -20.10 -18.85 6.48
N VAL A 412 -19.16 -17.94 6.36
CA VAL A 412 -19.32 -16.53 6.76
C VAL A 412 -18.83 -15.62 5.67
N GLU A 413 -19.44 -14.44 5.55
CA GLU A 413 -19.07 -13.42 4.57
C GLU A 413 -19.18 -12.02 5.15
N ASP A 414 -18.24 -11.17 4.77
CA ASP A 414 -18.31 -9.72 4.96
C ASP A 414 -17.68 -8.99 3.78
N VAL A 415 -17.97 -7.71 3.63
CA VAL A 415 -17.57 -6.90 2.47
C VAL A 415 -16.93 -5.59 2.90
N LEU A 416 -15.86 -5.20 2.21
CA LEU A 416 -15.24 -3.90 2.31
C LEU A 416 -15.19 -3.28 0.90
N ASP A 417 -15.92 -2.21 0.70
CA ASP A 417 -16.02 -1.45 -0.55
C ASP A 417 -15.35 -0.08 -0.45
N PRO A 418 -15.20 0.67 -1.56
CA PRO A 418 -14.58 1.99 -1.55
C PRO A 418 -15.25 2.99 -0.60
N TYR A 419 -16.56 2.91 -0.45
CA TYR A 419 -17.31 3.80 0.45
C TYR A 419 -16.98 3.54 1.93
N ILE A 420 -16.96 2.26 2.32
CA ILE A 420 -16.59 1.84 3.68
C ILE A 420 -15.12 2.18 3.95
N ILE A 421 -14.22 1.99 2.96
CA ILE A 421 -12.81 2.38 3.08
C ILE A 421 -12.70 3.88 3.37
N GLU A 422 -13.40 4.73 2.61
CA GLU A 422 -13.38 6.18 2.82
C GLU A 422 -13.92 6.57 4.21
N GLN A 423 -15.04 5.99 4.63
CA GLN A 423 -15.63 6.26 5.95
C GLN A 423 -14.70 5.91 7.10
N ARG A 424 -14.05 4.74 7.03
CA ARG A 424 -13.18 4.24 8.10
C ARG A 424 -11.82 4.92 8.16
N THR A 425 -11.29 5.35 7.00
CA THR A 425 -9.88 5.78 6.89
C THR A 425 -9.72 7.21 6.38
N SER A 426 -10.79 7.88 6.03
CA SER A 426 -10.79 9.20 5.39
C SER A 426 -10.01 9.28 4.08
N SER A 427 -9.73 8.12 3.43
CA SER A 427 -9.06 8.08 2.13
C SER A 427 -9.98 8.59 1.04
N ALA A 428 -9.59 9.63 0.34
CA ALA A 428 -10.42 10.28 -0.66
C ALA A 428 -10.91 9.31 -1.74
N GLY A 429 -12.25 9.13 -1.82
CA GLY A 429 -12.91 8.19 -2.73
C GLY A 429 -12.58 6.72 -2.46
N GLY A 430 -12.13 6.37 -1.26
CA GLY A 430 -11.69 5.02 -0.92
C GLY A 430 -10.39 4.60 -1.60
N SER A 431 -9.60 5.52 -2.15
CA SER A 431 -8.34 5.21 -2.84
C SER A 431 -7.35 4.49 -1.91
N LEU A 432 -6.66 3.46 -2.43
CA LEU A 432 -5.72 2.68 -1.61
C LEU A 432 -4.38 3.38 -1.41
N TYR A 433 -3.90 4.10 -2.42
CA TYR A 433 -2.53 4.64 -2.50
C TYR A 433 -2.48 6.16 -2.72
N GLY A 434 -3.58 6.88 -2.48
CA GLY A 434 -3.69 8.30 -2.75
C GLY A 434 -3.80 8.60 -4.26
N ASN A 435 -2.86 9.35 -4.84
CA ASN A 435 -2.87 9.64 -6.28
C ASN A 435 -2.28 8.49 -7.10
N ALA A 436 -2.84 8.23 -8.29
CA ALA A 436 -2.30 7.29 -9.28
C ALA A 436 -0.95 7.78 -9.83
N SER A 437 -0.14 6.85 -10.34
CA SER A 437 1.14 7.16 -10.99
C SER A 437 1.06 6.95 -12.51
N ASN A 438 -0.05 7.39 -13.13
CA ASN A 438 -0.35 7.20 -14.56
C ASN A 438 0.32 8.23 -15.49
N ASN A 439 1.30 8.97 -15.00
CA ASN A 439 2.09 9.90 -15.83
C ASN A 439 3.53 9.97 -15.35
N LYS A 440 4.44 10.36 -16.24
CA LYS A 440 5.89 10.42 -15.98
C LYS A 440 6.32 11.40 -14.89
N TYR A 441 5.46 12.30 -14.48
CA TYR A 441 5.73 13.31 -13.44
C TYR A 441 5.10 12.92 -12.08
N ALA A 442 4.37 11.80 -12.00
CA ALA A 442 3.58 11.44 -10.83
C ALA A 442 4.38 11.45 -9.52
N ALA A 443 5.63 10.99 -9.54
CA ALA A 443 6.49 11.01 -8.35
C ALA A 443 6.75 12.43 -7.83
N PHE A 444 6.94 13.40 -8.73
CA PHE A 444 7.18 14.82 -8.39
C PHE A 444 5.90 15.58 -8.03
N LEU A 445 4.75 15.07 -8.44
CA LEU A 445 3.45 15.69 -8.22
C LEU A 445 2.77 15.23 -6.92
N ARG A 446 3.40 14.32 -6.16
CA ARG A 446 2.92 13.98 -4.82
C ARG A 446 3.12 15.15 -3.87
N HIS A 447 2.17 15.33 -2.94
CA HIS A 447 2.26 16.39 -1.95
C HIS A 447 3.53 16.25 -1.10
N ALA A 448 4.20 17.37 -0.80
CA ALA A 448 5.35 17.40 0.09
C ALA A 448 4.98 16.95 1.53
N ASN A 449 5.98 16.54 2.29
CA ASN A 449 5.79 16.13 3.68
C ASN A 449 5.63 17.31 4.66
N ASN A 450 5.69 18.54 4.19
CA ASN A 450 5.41 19.75 4.96
C ASN A 450 4.50 20.71 4.16
N SER A 451 3.79 21.56 4.89
CA SER A 451 3.03 22.64 4.26
C SER A 451 3.95 23.80 3.86
N SER A 452 3.78 24.30 2.63
CA SER A 452 4.44 25.53 2.17
C SER A 452 3.77 26.80 2.66
N GLN A 453 2.54 26.72 3.21
CA GLN A 453 1.69 27.84 3.61
C GLN A 453 1.50 27.93 5.12
N ILE A 454 1.62 26.78 5.82
CA ILE A 454 1.34 26.70 7.26
C ILE A 454 2.62 26.21 7.93
N LYS A 455 3.20 27.04 8.78
CA LYS A 455 4.35 26.68 9.60
C LYS A 455 3.97 25.57 10.57
N ASN A 456 4.93 24.72 10.97
CA ASN A 456 4.77 23.63 11.93
C ASN A 456 3.72 22.56 11.54
N MET A 457 3.32 22.51 10.27
CA MET A 457 2.39 21.53 9.72
C MET A 457 3.11 20.54 8.79
N TYR A 458 3.03 19.25 9.12
CA TYR A 458 3.70 18.16 8.41
C TYR A 458 2.69 17.07 8.03
N PHE A 459 3.06 16.26 7.01
CA PHE A 459 2.21 15.21 6.46
C PHE A 459 3.00 13.93 6.27
N THR A 460 2.43 12.80 6.69
CA THR A 460 3.01 11.46 6.56
C THR A 460 1.98 10.49 5.98
N GLY A 461 2.43 9.34 5.48
CA GLY A 461 1.56 8.27 5.00
C GLY A 461 1.40 8.22 3.50
N GLY A 462 0.44 7.42 3.02
CA GLY A 462 0.38 6.96 1.64
C GLY A 462 -0.10 7.98 0.60
N SER A 463 -0.74 9.08 1.02
CA SER A 463 -1.24 10.11 0.10
C SER A 463 -0.26 11.25 -0.18
N VAL A 464 0.91 11.23 0.48
CA VAL A 464 2.00 12.20 0.34
C VAL A 464 3.28 11.53 -0.11
N HIS A 465 4.36 12.29 -0.31
CA HIS A 465 5.67 11.73 -0.67
C HIS A 465 6.20 10.76 0.42
N PRO A 466 6.81 9.62 0.05
CA PRO A 466 7.07 9.12 -1.32
C PRO A 466 5.90 8.36 -1.96
N GLY A 467 4.84 8.01 -1.23
CA GLY A 467 3.66 7.37 -1.79
C GLY A 467 3.00 6.32 -0.90
N GLY A 468 2.10 5.53 -1.48
CA GLY A 468 1.32 4.50 -0.80
C GLY A 468 2.02 3.15 -0.72
N GLY A 469 1.61 2.34 0.25
CA GLY A 469 2.19 1.05 0.63
C GLY A 469 2.96 1.14 1.96
N ILE A 470 3.06 0.02 2.68
CA ILE A 470 3.69 -0.03 4.01
C ILE A 470 5.10 0.56 3.99
N PRO A 471 6.03 0.11 3.10
CA PRO A 471 7.39 0.64 3.09
C PRO A 471 7.45 2.16 2.89
N LEU A 472 6.64 2.68 1.95
CA LEU A 472 6.65 4.11 1.64
C LEU A 472 6.04 4.97 2.76
N CYS A 473 5.05 4.43 3.49
CA CYS A 473 4.52 5.09 4.70
C CYS A 473 5.58 5.17 5.82
N LEU A 474 6.39 4.12 5.99
CA LEU A 474 7.49 4.10 6.97
C LEU A 474 8.59 5.11 6.60
N LEU A 475 8.93 5.21 5.32
CA LEU A 475 9.89 6.19 4.80
C LEU A 475 9.36 7.63 4.89
N SER A 476 8.06 7.84 4.63
CA SER A 476 7.39 9.13 4.82
C SER A 476 7.54 9.63 6.27
N ALA A 477 7.39 8.73 7.24
CA ALA A 477 7.58 9.03 8.66
C ALA A 477 9.03 9.43 9.00
N LYS A 478 10.02 8.74 8.38
CA LYS A 478 11.44 9.09 8.51
C LYS A 478 11.71 10.50 8.01
N ILE A 479 11.24 10.83 6.80
CA ILE A 479 11.42 12.16 6.19
C ILE A 479 10.82 13.25 7.08
N VAL A 480 9.60 13.08 7.58
CA VAL A 480 8.96 14.05 8.49
C VAL A 480 9.76 14.26 9.76
N THR A 481 10.25 13.16 10.36
CA THR A 481 11.05 13.23 11.58
C THR A 481 12.34 14.02 11.36
N GLU A 482 13.06 13.74 10.29
CA GLU A 482 14.30 14.45 9.93
C GLU A 482 14.05 15.94 9.71
N MET A 483 12.97 16.32 9.01
CA MET A 483 12.58 17.72 8.83
C MET A 483 12.29 18.44 10.13
N ILE A 484 11.60 17.79 11.08
CA ILE A 484 11.30 18.39 12.39
C ILE A 484 12.58 18.52 13.24
N GLN A 485 13.45 17.51 13.23
CA GLN A 485 14.73 17.55 13.95
C GLN A 485 15.66 18.65 13.41
N GLU A 486 15.79 18.78 12.09
CA GLU A 486 16.60 19.84 11.46
C GLU A 486 16.15 21.25 11.88
N LYS A 487 14.83 21.45 12.01
CA LYS A 487 14.29 22.75 12.44
C LYS A 487 14.55 23.05 13.92
N ASN A 488 14.90 22.05 14.71
CA ASN A 488 15.16 22.19 16.16
C ASN A 488 16.66 22.15 16.53
N LYS A 489 17.52 22.03 15.52
CA LYS A 489 18.97 22.26 15.67
C LYS A 489 19.29 23.74 15.56
#